data_034cdbfb5d0cd57fb6ba1362ef86480a
#
_entry.id   034cdbfb5d0cd57fb6ba1362ef86480a
#
_cell.length_a   1.000
_cell.length_b   1.000
_cell.length_c   1.000
_cell.angle_alpha   90.00
_cell.angle_beta   90.00
_cell.angle_gamma   90.00
#
_symmetry.space_group_name_H-M   'P 1'
#
loop_
_entity.id
_entity.type
_entity.pdbx_description
1 polymer ?
#
loop_
_entity_poly.entity_id
_entity_poly.type
_entity_poly.pdbx_seq_one_letter_code
_entity_poly.pdbx_strand_id
1 'polypeptide(L)'
;SASDAGLFMQNLILSAHSKGLGTCPQGAVAVWEDAVRKEFEVSKNYSLLCGICLGYPSEKKINSFNANRPKPSEIIVSEKLK
;
A
#
# COMPACT_ATOMS: atom_id res chain seq x y z
N SER A 1 9.73 7.64 -8.32
CA SER A 1 10.41 6.69 -7.45
C SER A 1 9.41 5.89 -6.62
N ALA A 2 9.87 4.77 -6.05
CA ALA A 2 9.03 3.97 -5.18
C ALA A 2 8.61 4.75 -3.92
N SER A 3 9.47 5.63 -3.44
CA SER A 3 9.15 6.47 -2.28
C SER A 3 7.99 7.41 -2.57
N ASP A 4 7.98 8.04 -3.74
CA ASP A 4 6.88 8.93 -4.16
C ASP A 4 5.57 8.15 -4.28
N ALA A 5 5.64 6.95 -4.86
CA ALA A 5 4.47 6.10 -4.99
C ALA A 5 3.90 5.70 -3.63
N GLY A 6 4.77 5.37 -2.67
CA GLY A 6 4.36 5.03 -1.31
C GLY A 6 3.67 6.20 -0.60
N LEU A 7 4.18 7.41 -0.76
CA LEU A 7 3.56 8.61 -0.21
C LEU A 7 2.18 8.84 -0.80
N PHE A 8 2.05 8.68 -2.11
CA PHE A 8 0.75 8.79 -2.79
C PHE A 8 -0.22 7.72 -2.31
N MET A 9 0.25 6.49 -2.18
CA MET A 9 -0.57 5.37 -1.72
C MET A 9 -1.15 5.63 -0.34
N GLN A 10 -0.35 6.14 0.59
CA GLN A 10 -0.83 6.41 1.94
C GLN A 10 -1.89 7.52 1.95
N ASN A 11 -1.71 8.55 1.15
CA ASN A 11 -2.73 9.59 1.01
C ASN A 11 -4.05 9.03 0.44
N LEU A 12 -3.94 8.14 -0.54
CA LEU A 12 -5.11 7.47 -1.10
C LEU A 12 -5.82 6.61 -0.05
N ILE A 13 -5.06 5.84 0.73
CA ILE A 13 -5.59 4.97 1.78
C ILE A 13 -6.33 5.79 2.83
N LEU A 14 -5.73 6.86 3.32
CA LEU A 14 -6.35 7.72 4.33
C LEU A 14 -7.60 8.42 3.79
N SER A 15 -7.53 8.91 2.55
CA SER A 15 -8.68 9.54 1.91
C SER A 15 -9.85 8.57 1.74
N ALA A 16 -9.55 7.35 1.32
CA ALA A 16 -10.56 6.31 1.18
C ALA A 16 -11.21 5.99 2.53
N HIS A 17 -10.38 5.83 3.56
CA HIS A 17 -10.86 5.55 4.91
C HIS A 17 -11.81 6.63 5.41
N SER A 18 -11.50 7.89 5.16
CA SER A 18 -12.35 9.01 5.57
C SER A 18 -13.73 8.99 4.91
N LYS A 19 -13.86 8.27 3.79
CA LYS A 19 -15.11 8.12 3.05
C LYS A 19 -15.80 6.78 3.29
N GLY A 20 -15.34 6.02 4.28
CA GLY A 20 -15.92 4.72 4.62
C GLY A 20 -15.51 3.59 3.71
N LEU A 21 -14.47 3.80 2.90
CA LEU A 21 -13.94 2.76 2.00
C LEU A 21 -12.75 2.06 2.62
N GLY A 22 -12.62 0.77 2.32
CA GLY A 22 -11.46 -0.02 2.70
C GLY A 22 -10.49 -0.15 1.56
N THR A 23 -9.22 -0.31 1.89
CA THR A 23 -8.15 -0.52 0.91
C THR A 23 -7.28 -1.69 1.34
N CYS A 24 -6.67 -2.34 0.37
CA CYS A 24 -5.71 -3.42 0.64
C CYS A 24 -4.60 -3.37 -0.40
N PRO A 25 -3.41 -2.89 -0.03
CA PRO A 25 -2.25 -2.99 -0.92
C PRO A 25 -1.88 -4.45 -1.16
N GLN A 26 -1.57 -4.78 -2.40
CA GLN A 26 -1.26 -6.14 -2.82
C GLN A 26 0.08 -6.18 -3.56
N GLY A 27 1.14 -6.51 -2.83
CA GLY A 27 2.49 -6.61 -3.39
C GLY A 27 2.63 -7.73 -4.40
N ALA A 28 1.88 -8.82 -4.23
CA ALA A 28 1.94 -9.97 -5.11
C ALA A 28 1.61 -9.65 -6.57
N VAL A 29 0.84 -8.61 -6.83
CA VAL A 29 0.50 -8.18 -8.19
C VAL A 29 1.76 -7.84 -8.99
N ALA A 30 2.80 -7.33 -8.36
CA ALA A 30 4.06 -6.99 -9.03
C ALA A 30 4.80 -8.23 -9.54
N VAL A 31 4.57 -9.40 -8.95
CA VAL A 31 5.17 -10.66 -9.39
C VAL A 31 4.67 -11.04 -10.79
N TRP A 32 3.44 -10.66 -11.11
CA TRP A 32 2.82 -10.94 -12.40
C TRP A 32 2.73 -9.68 -13.26
N GLU A 33 3.80 -8.89 -13.28
CA GLU A 33 3.85 -7.65 -14.05
C GLU A 33 3.49 -7.85 -15.53
N ASP A 34 3.97 -8.96 -16.13
CA ASP A 34 3.69 -9.25 -17.54
C ASP A 34 2.20 -9.42 -17.82
N ALA A 35 1.48 -10.08 -16.91
CA ALA A 35 0.04 -10.24 -17.04
C ALA A 35 -0.69 -8.89 -16.97
N VAL A 36 -0.25 -8.01 -16.09
CA VAL A 36 -0.81 -6.67 -15.96
C VAL A 36 -0.55 -5.86 -17.23
N ARG A 37 0.65 -5.96 -17.80
CA ARG A 37 1.01 -5.24 -19.03
C ARG A 37 0.23 -5.71 -20.25
N LYS A 38 -0.27 -6.95 -20.25
CA LYS A 38 -1.14 -7.45 -21.30
C LYS A 38 -2.54 -6.85 -21.26
N GLU A 39 -3.02 -6.53 -20.06
CA GLU A 39 -4.37 -5.99 -19.86
C GLU A 39 -4.41 -4.47 -19.93
N PHE A 40 -3.32 -3.81 -19.57
CA PHE A 40 -3.25 -2.36 -19.50
C PHE A 40 -2.03 -1.85 -20.27
N GLU A 41 -2.20 -0.73 -20.96
CA GLU A 41 -1.09 -0.08 -21.64
C GLU A 41 -0.24 0.65 -20.59
N VAL A 42 0.90 0.07 -20.28
CA VAL A 42 1.85 0.65 -19.33
C VAL A 42 3.16 0.92 -20.07
N SER A 43 3.66 2.15 -19.98
CA SER A 43 4.94 2.51 -20.57
C SER A 43 6.06 1.66 -20.02
N LYS A 44 7.02 1.31 -20.88
CA LYS A 44 8.21 0.56 -20.48
C LYS A 44 9.08 1.31 -19.47
N ASN A 45 8.88 2.62 -19.35
CA ASN A 45 9.63 3.45 -18.40
C ASN A 45 9.12 3.31 -16.97
N TYR A 46 8.01 2.61 -16.75
CA TYR A 46 7.43 2.40 -15.42
C TYR A 46 7.54 0.95 -15.01
N SER A 47 7.79 0.74 -13.73
CA SER A 47 7.73 -0.58 -13.11
C SER A 47 6.48 -0.67 -12.24
N LEU A 48 5.90 -1.86 -12.18
CA LEU A 48 4.74 -2.11 -11.33
C LEU A 48 5.20 -2.28 -9.88
N LEU A 49 4.70 -1.44 -8.99
CA LEU A 49 5.04 -1.52 -7.57
C LEU A 49 4.12 -2.48 -6.82
N CYS A 50 2.83 -2.27 -6.93
CA CYS A 50 1.81 -3.11 -6.29
C CYS A 50 0.44 -2.77 -6.84
N GLY A 51 -0.57 -3.55 -6.46
CA GLY A 51 -1.96 -3.20 -6.66
C GLY A 51 -2.56 -2.67 -5.37
N ILE A 52 -3.70 -2.01 -5.47
CA ILE A 52 -4.49 -1.62 -4.31
C ILE A 52 -5.94 -1.97 -4.59
N CYS A 53 -6.50 -2.85 -3.78
CA CYS A 53 -7.94 -3.11 -3.80
C CYS A 53 -8.64 -1.97 -3.08
N LEU A 54 -9.76 -1.54 -3.63
CA LEU A 54 -10.56 -0.45 -3.07
C LEU A 54 -12.04 -0.87 -3.10
N GLY A 55 -12.73 -0.75 -1.99
CA GLY A 55 -14.13 -1.09 -1.92
C GLY A 55 -14.70 -0.93 -0.53
N TYR A 56 -15.96 -1.29 -0.36
CA TYR A 56 -16.57 -1.27 0.95
C TYR A 56 -16.09 -2.49 1.75
N PRO A 57 -15.58 -2.28 2.99
CA PRO A 57 -15.09 -3.39 3.79
C PRO A 57 -16.21 -4.32 4.22
N SER A 58 -15.93 -5.63 4.22
CA SER A 58 -16.87 -6.60 4.77
C SER A 58 -16.64 -6.77 6.27
N GLU A 59 -17.60 -7.42 6.94
CA GLU A 59 -17.50 -7.72 8.36
C GLU A 59 -16.79 -9.05 8.64
N LYS A 60 -16.13 -9.62 7.63
CA LYS A 60 -15.41 -10.88 7.79
C LYS A 60 -14.29 -10.73 8.82
N LYS A 61 -14.06 -11.80 9.59
CA LYS A 61 -13.09 -11.83 10.68
C LYS A 61 -11.69 -11.43 10.26
N ILE A 62 -11.30 -11.72 9.01
CA ILE A 62 -9.97 -11.37 8.50
C ILE A 62 -9.70 -9.86 8.58
N ASN A 63 -10.75 -9.03 8.48
CA ASN A 63 -10.61 -7.58 8.55
C ASN A 63 -10.34 -7.06 9.96
N SER A 64 -10.46 -7.91 10.98
CA SER A 64 -10.14 -7.53 12.36
C SER A 64 -8.70 -7.87 12.76
N PHE A 65 -7.93 -8.46 11.84
CA PHE A 65 -6.52 -8.76 12.09
C PHE A 65 -5.70 -7.46 12.12
N ASN A 66 -4.91 -7.31 13.18
CA ASN A 66 -3.98 -6.20 13.33
C ASN A 66 -2.56 -6.72 13.30
N ALA A 67 -1.79 -6.29 12.30
CA ALA A 67 -0.39 -6.66 12.22
C ALA A 67 0.41 -5.96 13.33
N ASN A 68 1.40 -6.67 13.87
CA ASN A 68 2.29 -6.08 14.86
C ASN A 68 3.11 -4.96 14.26
N ARG A 69 3.34 -3.93 15.06
CA ARG A 69 4.19 -2.81 14.67
C ARG A 69 5.31 -2.67 15.69
N PRO A 70 6.53 -2.37 15.27
CA PRO A 70 7.61 -2.12 16.22
C PRO A 70 7.32 -0.86 17.02
N LYS A 71 7.84 -0.80 18.24
CA LYS A 71 7.75 0.39 19.07
C LYS A 71 8.63 1.49 18.46
N PRO A 72 8.29 2.77 18.65
CA PRO A 72 9.13 3.86 18.16
C PRO A 72 10.58 3.75 18.60
N SER A 73 10.82 3.29 19.83
CA SER A 73 12.18 3.09 20.38
C SER A 73 13.00 2.06 19.60
N GLU A 74 12.35 1.16 18.88
CA GLU A 74 13.03 0.12 18.08
C GLU A 74 13.43 0.60 16.70
N ILE A 75 12.83 1.67 16.21
CA ILE A 75 13.06 2.16 14.85
C ILE A 75 13.76 3.52 14.81
N ILE A 76 13.71 4.28 15.91
CA ILE A 76 14.40 5.57 16.00
C ILE A 76 15.83 5.32 16.44
N VAL A 77 16.79 5.73 15.61
CA VAL A 77 18.22 5.53 15.89
C VAL A 77 18.69 6.47 16.99
N SER A 78 18.22 7.72 16.98
CA SER A 78 18.58 8.71 18.00
C SER A 78 17.44 9.72 18.15
N GLU A 79 17.04 9.95 19.40
CA GLU A 79 16.03 10.95 19.74
C GLU A 79 16.61 12.35 19.90
N LYS A 80 17.93 12.47 19.93
CA LYS A 80 18.63 13.76 20.12
C LYS A 80 19.17 14.24 18.79
N LEU A 81 18.83 15.46 18.46
CA LEU A 81 19.46 16.18 17.35
C LEU A 81 20.81 16.70 17.83
N LYS A 82 21.83 16.46 17.03
CA LYS A 82 23.17 16.96 17.30
C LYS A 82 23.38 18.26 16.55
#